data_2ad542bc93f43d7c38bc9128eef1fa23
#
_entry.id   2ad542bc93f43d7c38bc9128eef1fa23
#
_cell.length_a   1.000
_cell.length_b   1.000
_cell.length_c   1.000
_cell.angle_alpha   90.00
_cell.angle_beta   90.00
_cell.angle_gamma   90.00
#
_symmetry.space_group_name_H-M   'P 1'
#
loop_
_entity.id
_entity.type
_entity.pdbx_description
1 polymer ?
#
loop_
_entity_poly.entity_id
_entity_poly.type
_entity_poly.pdbx_seq_one_letter_code
_entity_poly.pdbx_strand_id
1 'polypeptide(L)'
;ACAAGVAFVFEKGLNALGIPDLFSIAAAFAIFVALLGTMLKYTENSTYVLYLLSDTIWTWEFSRRERPEWDQRIDRFAQHLVNVVRTTDADEIIIVGHSSGSFLSTEMLARALKLDPALGRHGPRIVLLTLGGNFPIVGFHAVSAQFREHLRMLAVEPSIDWIDCQARKDVMNLYQFA
;
A
#
# COMPACT_ATOMS: atom_id res chain seq x y z
N ALA A 1 -14.27 3.94 -22.57
CA ALA A 1 -15.27 4.00 -23.63
C ALA A 1 -14.74 4.77 -24.85
N CYS A 2 -14.24 6.02 -24.73
CA CYS A 2 -13.79 6.83 -25.87
C CYS A 2 -12.68 6.17 -26.73
N ALA A 3 -11.60 5.67 -26.11
CA ALA A 3 -10.50 5.07 -26.85
C ALA A 3 -10.93 3.82 -27.64
N ALA A 4 -11.81 2.99 -27.05
CA ALA A 4 -12.35 1.82 -27.74
C ALA A 4 -13.26 2.20 -28.91
N GLY A 5 -14.07 3.26 -28.76
CA GLY A 5 -14.91 3.78 -29.82
C GLY A 5 -14.09 4.29 -31.02
N VAL A 6 -13.01 5.04 -30.76
CA VAL A 6 -12.10 5.53 -31.81
C VAL A 6 -11.42 4.39 -32.54
N ALA A 7 -10.90 3.38 -31.80
CA ALA A 7 -10.26 2.23 -32.40
C ALA A 7 -11.22 1.41 -33.27
N PHE A 8 -12.47 1.23 -32.84
CA PHE A 8 -13.49 0.53 -33.61
C PHE A 8 -13.85 1.26 -34.89
N VAL A 9 -14.05 2.59 -34.85
CA VAL A 9 -14.34 3.38 -36.05
C VAL A 9 -13.17 3.31 -37.04
N PHE A 10 -11.93 3.35 -36.55
CA PHE A 10 -10.73 3.26 -37.36
C PHE A 10 -10.61 1.89 -38.04
N GLU A 11 -10.86 0.79 -37.31
CA GLU A 11 -10.90 -0.56 -37.86
C GLU A 11 -11.90 -0.67 -39.05
N LYS A 12 -13.13 -0.17 -38.83
CA LYS A 12 -14.17 -0.18 -39.90
C LYS A 12 -13.78 0.65 -41.11
N GLY A 13 -13.10 1.78 -40.87
CA GLY A 13 -12.56 2.61 -41.96
C GLY A 13 -11.50 1.88 -42.80
N LEU A 14 -10.56 1.20 -42.14
CA LEU A 14 -9.51 0.43 -42.83
C LEU A 14 -10.09 -0.75 -43.62
N ASN A 15 -11.07 -1.45 -43.08
CA ASN A 15 -11.74 -2.56 -43.76
C ASN A 15 -12.51 -2.06 -45.00
N ALA A 16 -13.12 -0.87 -44.93
CA ALA A 16 -13.77 -0.26 -46.08
C ALA A 16 -12.79 0.13 -47.21
N LEU A 17 -11.52 0.34 -46.89
CA LEU A 17 -10.44 0.57 -47.84
C LEU A 17 -9.81 -0.72 -48.40
N GLY A 18 -10.36 -1.89 -48.06
CA GLY A 18 -9.88 -3.19 -48.55
C GLY A 18 -8.62 -3.70 -47.84
N ILE A 19 -8.28 -3.16 -46.69
CA ILE A 19 -7.15 -3.68 -45.86
C ILE A 19 -7.58 -5.01 -45.23
N PRO A 20 -6.77 -6.06 -45.24
CA PRO A 20 -7.10 -7.33 -44.60
C PRO A 20 -7.42 -7.19 -43.15
N ASP A 21 -8.44 -7.88 -42.64
CA ASP A 21 -8.96 -7.80 -41.28
C ASP A 21 -7.87 -7.90 -40.20
N LEU A 22 -6.90 -8.76 -40.36
CA LEU A 22 -5.80 -8.94 -39.42
C LEU A 22 -4.99 -7.63 -39.22
N PHE A 23 -4.69 -6.93 -40.31
CA PHE A 23 -3.95 -5.66 -40.23
C PHE A 23 -4.81 -4.52 -39.66
N SER A 24 -6.09 -4.52 -40.01
CA SER A 24 -7.05 -3.53 -39.49
C SER A 24 -7.23 -3.70 -37.99
N ILE A 25 -7.36 -4.93 -37.47
CA ILE A 25 -7.45 -5.22 -36.03
C ILE A 25 -6.16 -4.88 -35.32
N ALA A 26 -5.00 -5.24 -35.88
CA ALA A 26 -3.71 -4.90 -35.27
C ALA A 26 -3.48 -3.39 -35.18
N ALA A 27 -3.84 -2.64 -36.22
CA ALA A 27 -3.73 -1.18 -36.24
C ALA A 27 -4.71 -0.53 -35.24
N ALA A 28 -5.96 -1.01 -35.17
CA ALA A 28 -6.95 -0.55 -34.19
C ALA A 28 -6.50 -0.82 -32.75
N PHE A 29 -5.92 -1.99 -32.48
CA PHE A 29 -5.36 -2.32 -31.18
C PHE A 29 -4.18 -1.42 -30.82
N ALA A 30 -3.26 -1.16 -31.75
CA ALA A 30 -2.15 -0.24 -31.52
C ALA A 30 -2.63 1.20 -31.20
N ILE A 31 -3.63 1.70 -31.92
CA ILE A 31 -4.26 2.99 -31.64
C ILE A 31 -4.93 2.99 -30.26
N PHE A 32 -5.67 1.93 -29.93
CA PHE A 32 -6.30 1.79 -28.62
C PHE A 32 -5.27 1.89 -27.50
N VAL A 33 -4.17 1.15 -27.58
CA VAL A 33 -3.09 1.16 -26.59
C VAL A 33 -2.42 2.54 -26.51
N ALA A 34 -2.15 3.17 -27.65
CA ALA A 34 -1.55 4.50 -27.69
C ALA A 34 -2.45 5.57 -27.05
N LEU A 35 -3.74 5.54 -27.37
CA LEU A 35 -4.73 6.47 -26.79
C LEU A 35 -4.90 6.23 -25.29
N LEU A 36 -5.01 4.97 -24.87
CA LEU A 36 -5.12 4.62 -23.47
C LEU A 36 -3.88 5.06 -22.68
N GLY A 37 -2.68 4.78 -23.20
CA GLY A 37 -1.43 5.20 -22.58
C GLY A 37 -1.31 6.71 -22.48
N THR A 38 -1.73 7.45 -23.53
CA THR A 38 -1.75 8.92 -23.52
C THR A 38 -2.76 9.46 -22.50
N MET A 39 -3.95 8.90 -22.44
CA MET A 39 -4.96 9.27 -21.45
C MET A 39 -4.48 9.01 -20.02
N LEU A 40 -3.91 7.84 -19.75
CA LEU A 40 -3.36 7.51 -18.43
C LEU A 40 -2.25 8.47 -18.05
N LYS A 41 -1.30 8.75 -18.95
CA LYS A 41 -0.21 9.69 -18.70
C LYS A 41 -0.72 11.11 -18.45
N TYR A 42 -1.72 11.55 -19.20
CA TYR A 42 -2.29 12.91 -19.05
C TYR A 42 -3.08 13.06 -17.73
N THR A 43 -3.80 12.01 -17.32
CA THR A 43 -4.60 12.02 -16.10
C THR A 43 -3.79 11.73 -14.84
N GLU A 44 -2.60 11.12 -14.95
CA GLU A 44 -1.78 10.71 -13.81
C GLU A 44 -1.50 11.86 -12.83
N ASN A 45 -1.17 13.05 -13.35
CA ASN A 45 -0.90 14.22 -12.53
C ASN A 45 -2.12 14.73 -11.73
N SER A 46 -3.34 14.35 -12.13
CA SER A 46 -4.58 14.78 -11.49
C SER A 46 -5.25 13.67 -10.68
N THR A 47 -5.09 12.42 -11.10
CA THR A 47 -5.83 11.28 -10.53
C THR A 47 -4.94 10.26 -9.83
N TYR A 48 -3.63 10.33 -10.03
CA TYR A 48 -2.66 9.38 -9.48
C TYR A 48 -3.01 7.90 -9.76
N VAL A 49 -3.67 7.64 -10.89
CA VAL A 49 -4.22 6.30 -11.22
C VAL A 49 -3.14 5.23 -11.27
N LEU A 50 -2.00 5.51 -11.92
CA LEU A 50 -0.89 4.55 -12.01
C LEU A 50 -0.25 4.32 -10.64
N TYR A 51 -0.13 5.39 -9.85
CA TYR A 51 0.34 5.28 -8.46
C TYR A 51 -0.58 4.42 -7.62
N LEU A 52 -1.89 4.66 -7.65
CA LEU A 52 -2.89 3.88 -6.89
C LEU A 52 -2.94 2.43 -7.34
N LEU A 53 -2.82 2.14 -8.65
CA LEU A 53 -2.72 0.78 -9.17
C LEU A 53 -1.46 0.09 -8.67
N SER A 54 -0.31 0.77 -8.71
CA SER A 54 0.95 0.23 -8.20
C SER A 54 0.88 -0.04 -6.70
N ASP A 55 0.30 0.88 -5.91
CA ASP A 55 0.11 0.70 -4.47
C ASP A 55 -0.83 -0.48 -4.16
N THR A 56 -1.88 -0.66 -4.96
CA THR A 56 -2.81 -1.80 -4.83
C THR A 56 -2.11 -3.13 -5.11
N ILE A 57 -1.32 -3.22 -6.18
CA ILE A 57 -0.53 -4.41 -6.53
C ILE A 57 0.47 -4.70 -5.42
N TRP A 58 1.20 -3.68 -4.96
CA TRP A 58 2.16 -3.81 -3.89
C TRP A 58 1.52 -4.28 -2.58
N THR A 59 0.36 -3.73 -2.19
CA THR A 59 -0.40 -4.13 -1.01
C THR A 59 -0.85 -5.58 -1.10
N TRP A 60 -1.26 -6.03 -2.29
CA TRP A 60 -1.65 -7.41 -2.55
C TRP A 60 -0.45 -8.38 -2.41
N GLU A 61 0.70 -8.07 -3.02
CA GLU A 61 1.94 -8.85 -2.88
C GLU A 61 2.43 -8.88 -1.42
N PHE A 62 2.34 -7.74 -0.72
CA PHE A 62 2.66 -7.64 0.71
C PHE A 62 1.78 -8.56 1.55
N SER A 63 0.47 -8.56 1.32
CA SER A 63 -0.49 -9.40 2.05
C SER A 63 -0.17 -10.89 1.89
N ARG A 64 0.38 -11.30 0.76
CA ARG A 64 0.76 -12.68 0.42
C ARG A 64 2.19 -13.04 0.78
N ARG A 65 2.98 -12.07 1.21
CA ARG A 65 4.42 -12.23 1.49
C ARG A 65 5.20 -12.79 0.30
N GLU A 66 4.87 -12.33 -0.90
CA GLU A 66 5.50 -12.79 -2.16
C GLU A 66 6.90 -12.20 -2.38
N ARG A 67 7.30 -11.24 -1.53
CA ARG A 67 8.57 -10.51 -1.63
C ARG A 67 9.39 -10.66 -0.34
N PRO A 68 10.24 -11.69 -0.25
CA PRO A 68 11.07 -11.89 0.94
C PRO A 68 12.02 -10.72 1.24
N GLU A 69 12.43 -9.97 0.24
CA GLU A 69 13.26 -8.78 0.41
C GLU A 69 12.56 -7.67 1.24
N TRP A 70 11.24 -7.59 1.18
CA TRP A 70 10.47 -6.63 2.00
C TRP A 70 10.40 -7.09 3.45
N ASP A 71 10.19 -8.37 3.70
CA ASP A 71 10.23 -8.93 5.04
C ASP A 71 11.60 -8.70 5.69
N GLN A 72 12.69 -8.96 4.98
CA GLN A 72 14.05 -8.70 5.46
C GLN A 72 14.28 -7.21 5.75
N ARG A 73 13.67 -6.32 4.97
CA ARG A 73 13.78 -4.88 5.18
C ARG A 73 13.04 -4.45 6.44
N ILE A 74 11.83 -4.97 6.66
CA ILE A 74 11.04 -4.71 7.87
C ILE A 74 11.78 -5.26 9.11
N ASP A 75 12.39 -6.43 9.02
CA ASP A 75 13.20 -7.00 10.12
C ASP A 75 14.40 -6.11 10.45
N ARG A 76 15.09 -5.57 9.44
CA ARG A 76 16.18 -4.62 9.67
C ARG A 76 15.70 -3.33 10.34
N PHE A 77 14.55 -2.81 9.96
CA PHE A 77 13.96 -1.65 10.63
C PHE A 77 13.54 -1.97 12.07
N ALA A 78 13.00 -3.15 12.34
CA ALA A 78 12.67 -3.59 13.68
C ALA A 78 13.92 -3.67 14.58
N GLN A 79 15.00 -4.26 14.07
CA GLN A 79 16.31 -4.31 14.77
C GLN A 79 16.87 -2.91 15.01
N HIS A 80 16.77 -2.02 13.99
CA HIS A 80 17.20 -0.64 14.12
C HIS A 80 16.41 0.10 15.22
N LEU A 81 15.10 -0.06 15.26
CA LEU A 81 14.25 0.52 16.30
C LEU A 81 14.68 0.05 17.70
N VAL A 82 14.87 -1.25 17.89
CA VAL A 82 15.37 -1.81 19.17
C VAL A 82 16.70 -1.18 19.58
N ASN A 83 17.63 -1.02 18.61
CA ASN A 83 18.92 -0.40 18.90
C ASN A 83 18.75 1.10 19.26
N VAL A 84 17.92 1.84 18.54
CA VAL A 84 17.64 3.25 18.85
C VAL A 84 17.07 3.40 20.23
N VAL A 85 16.06 2.60 20.60
CA VAL A 85 15.45 2.63 21.95
C VAL A 85 16.47 2.39 23.04
N ARG A 86 17.45 1.52 22.81
CA ARG A 86 18.50 1.18 23.79
C ARG A 86 19.61 2.21 23.93
N THR A 87 19.82 3.03 22.91
CA THR A 87 20.98 3.92 22.82
C THR A 87 20.64 5.40 22.86
N THR A 88 19.37 5.75 22.72
CA THR A 88 18.92 7.15 22.73
C THR A 88 18.78 7.69 24.16
N ASP A 89 18.98 8.98 24.30
CA ASP A 89 18.65 9.78 25.50
C ASP A 89 17.32 10.54 25.35
N ALA A 90 16.57 10.29 24.26
CA ALA A 90 15.27 10.91 24.03
C ALA A 90 14.24 10.40 25.05
N ASP A 91 13.32 11.27 25.43
CA ASP A 91 12.20 10.91 26.33
C ASP A 91 11.10 10.13 25.59
N GLU A 92 10.97 10.35 24.29
CA GLU A 92 9.90 9.78 23.46
C GLU A 92 10.40 9.43 22.05
N ILE A 93 9.89 8.33 21.50
CA ILE A 93 10.06 7.90 20.09
C ILE A 93 8.68 7.82 19.46
N ILE A 94 8.45 8.62 18.42
CA ILE A 94 7.19 8.61 17.66
C ILE A 94 7.42 7.92 16.33
N ILE A 95 6.73 6.83 16.13
CA ILE A 95 6.73 6.06 14.87
C ILE A 95 5.51 6.51 14.07
N VAL A 96 5.70 7.13 12.92
CA VAL A 96 4.62 7.66 12.09
C VAL A 96 4.41 6.80 10.86
N GLY A 97 3.19 6.29 10.69
CA GLY A 97 2.76 5.59 9.48
C GLY A 97 1.60 6.32 8.80
N HIS A 98 1.73 6.68 7.52
CA HIS A 98 0.67 7.30 6.73
C HIS A 98 0.25 6.37 5.59
N SER A 99 -1.06 6.19 5.39
CA SER A 99 -1.61 5.33 4.32
C SER A 99 -1.01 3.92 4.40
N SER A 100 -0.39 3.42 3.32
CA SER A 100 0.31 2.13 3.30
C SER A 100 1.48 2.05 4.31
N GLY A 101 2.06 3.18 4.71
CA GLY A 101 3.04 3.25 5.80
C GLY A 101 2.47 2.85 7.16
N SER A 102 1.15 2.93 7.37
CA SER A 102 0.51 2.54 8.62
C SER A 102 0.65 1.04 8.90
N PHE A 103 0.39 0.17 7.92
CA PHE A 103 0.58 -1.27 8.14
C PHE A 103 2.05 -1.70 8.12
N LEU A 104 2.93 -0.96 7.44
CA LEU A 104 4.38 -1.20 7.53
C LEU A 104 4.94 -0.86 8.92
N SER A 105 4.52 0.27 9.50
CA SER A 105 4.96 0.68 10.83
C SER A 105 4.44 -0.28 11.91
N THR A 106 3.22 -0.78 11.79
CA THR A 106 2.69 -1.82 12.69
C THR A 106 3.46 -3.13 12.58
N GLU A 107 3.74 -3.61 11.36
CA GLU A 107 4.56 -4.82 11.16
C GLU A 107 5.96 -4.66 11.76
N MET A 108 6.61 -3.53 11.52
CA MET A 108 7.92 -3.22 12.08
C MET A 108 7.91 -3.22 13.60
N LEU A 109 6.96 -2.50 14.21
CA LEU A 109 6.85 -2.38 15.67
C LEU A 109 6.51 -3.72 16.32
N ALA A 110 5.61 -4.50 15.72
CA ALA A 110 5.28 -5.83 16.21
C ALA A 110 6.49 -6.78 16.20
N ARG A 111 7.33 -6.70 15.16
CA ARG A 111 8.58 -7.46 15.10
C ARG A 111 9.61 -6.95 16.09
N ALA A 112 9.69 -5.64 16.32
CA ALA A 112 10.57 -5.05 17.34
C ALA A 112 10.20 -5.55 18.76
N LEU A 113 8.91 -5.63 19.09
CA LEU A 113 8.42 -6.21 20.35
C LEU A 113 8.74 -7.70 20.49
N LYS A 114 8.74 -8.47 19.39
CA LYS A 114 9.17 -9.86 19.41
C LYS A 114 10.67 -10.01 19.66
N LEU A 115 11.49 -9.07 19.16
CA LEU A 115 12.93 -9.03 19.40
C LEU A 115 13.27 -8.56 20.80
N ASP A 116 12.49 -7.62 21.34
CA ASP A 116 12.65 -7.08 22.69
C ASP A 116 11.27 -6.92 23.37
N PRO A 117 10.82 -7.94 24.11
CA PRO A 117 9.54 -7.88 24.83
C PRO A 117 9.48 -6.81 25.93
N ALA A 118 10.61 -6.18 26.29
CA ALA A 118 10.67 -5.08 27.22
C ALA A 118 10.63 -3.70 26.54
N LEU A 119 10.47 -3.65 25.22
CA LEU A 119 10.41 -2.42 24.42
C LEU A 119 9.32 -1.48 24.96
N GLY A 120 9.67 -0.21 25.22
CA GLY A 120 8.77 0.79 25.79
C GLY A 120 8.46 0.64 27.29
N ARG A 121 8.93 -0.40 27.97
CA ARG A 121 8.77 -0.58 29.43
C ARG A 121 9.86 0.12 30.21
N HIS A 122 11.01 0.30 29.61
CA HIS A 122 12.17 1.00 30.15
C HIS A 122 12.77 1.87 29.04
N GLY A 123 13.19 3.11 29.37
CA GLY A 123 13.72 4.07 28.40
C GLY A 123 12.62 4.97 27.82
N PRO A 124 12.72 5.38 26.55
CA PRO A 124 11.80 6.31 25.94
C PRO A 124 10.39 5.75 25.82
N ARG A 125 9.40 6.62 25.96
CA ARG A 125 8.01 6.33 25.60
C ARG A 125 7.91 6.01 24.12
N ILE A 126 7.17 4.98 23.72
CA ILE A 126 6.98 4.62 22.33
C ILE A 126 5.54 4.92 21.92
N VAL A 127 5.41 5.77 20.91
CA VAL A 127 4.13 6.16 20.32
C VAL A 127 4.06 5.67 18.88
N LEU A 128 3.03 4.91 18.55
CA LEU A 128 2.68 4.58 17.17
C LEU A 128 1.57 5.54 16.72
N LEU A 129 1.87 6.43 15.79
CA LEU A 129 0.92 7.35 15.19
C LEU A 129 0.59 6.89 13.78
N THR A 130 -0.64 6.45 13.55
CA THR A 130 -1.12 6.06 12.23
C THR A 130 -2.11 7.09 11.68
N LEU A 131 -1.88 7.50 10.42
CA LEU A 131 -2.65 8.55 9.75
C LEU A 131 -3.31 7.97 8.50
N GLY A 132 -4.64 7.95 8.45
CA GLY A 132 -5.38 7.36 7.34
C GLY A 132 -5.02 5.89 7.15
N GLY A 133 -4.99 5.12 8.25
CA GLY A 133 -4.60 3.71 8.23
C GLY A 133 -5.55 2.85 7.41
N ASN A 134 -5.01 2.15 6.41
CA ASN A 134 -5.76 1.27 5.53
C ASN A 134 -5.62 -0.21 5.93
N PHE A 135 -5.57 -0.50 7.24
CA PHE A 135 -5.42 -1.84 7.80
C PHE A 135 -6.41 -2.88 7.26
N PRO A 136 -7.70 -2.54 7.01
CA PRO A 136 -8.66 -3.51 6.50
C PRO A 136 -8.28 -4.05 5.12
N ILE A 137 -7.62 -3.26 4.27
CA ILE A 137 -7.19 -3.70 2.93
C ILE A 137 -6.24 -4.90 3.04
N VAL A 138 -5.31 -4.88 3.99
CA VAL A 138 -4.42 -6.01 4.27
C VAL A 138 -5.10 -7.04 5.18
N GLY A 139 -5.73 -6.58 6.26
CA GLY A 139 -6.25 -7.43 7.33
C GLY A 139 -7.38 -8.35 6.91
N PHE A 140 -8.24 -7.94 5.97
CA PHE A 140 -9.33 -8.77 5.45
C PHE A 140 -8.86 -9.78 4.40
N HIS A 141 -7.63 -9.69 3.92
CA HIS A 141 -7.11 -10.70 3.01
C HIS A 141 -6.95 -12.05 3.72
N ALA A 142 -7.48 -13.13 3.14
CA ALA A 142 -7.54 -14.44 3.79
C ALA A 142 -6.15 -14.95 4.28
N VAL A 143 -5.10 -14.66 3.51
CA VAL A 143 -3.72 -15.13 3.81
C VAL A 143 -2.99 -14.26 4.85
N SER A 144 -3.56 -13.13 5.29
CA SER A 144 -2.89 -12.17 6.20
C SER A 144 -3.05 -12.52 7.68
N ALA A 145 -3.07 -13.79 8.05
CA ALA A 145 -3.26 -14.23 9.44
C ALA A 145 -2.19 -13.65 10.38
N GLN A 146 -0.92 -13.62 9.93
CA GLN A 146 0.19 -13.08 10.73
C GLN A 146 0.05 -11.57 10.94
N PHE A 147 -0.40 -10.81 9.93
CA PHE A 147 -0.65 -9.39 10.08
C PHE A 147 -1.74 -9.11 11.12
N ARG A 148 -2.85 -9.86 11.08
CA ARG A 148 -3.91 -9.77 12.10
C ARG A 148 -3.41 -10.07 13.50
N GLU A 149 -2.51 -11.03 13.64
CA GLU A 149 -1.89 -11.35 14.93
C GLU A 149 -1.02 -10.21 15.45
N HIS A 150 -0.24 -9.59 14.56
CA HIS A 150 0.56 -8.41 14.90
C HIS A 150 -0.31 -7.24 15.34
N LEU A 151 -1.42 -6.98 14.64
CA LEU A 151 -2.38 -5.95 15.06
C LEU A 151 -2.96 -6.24 16.44
N ARG A 152 -3.38 -7.49 16.72
CA ARG A 152 -3.90 -7.86 18.05
C ARG A 152 -2.86 -7.68 19.14
N MET A 153 -1.63 -8.09 18.88
CA MET A 153 -0.52 -7.94 19.82
C MET A 153 -0.31 -6.46 20.17
N LEU A 154 -0.24 -5.60 19.18
CA LEU A 154 -0.07 -4.15 19.40
C LEU A 154 -1.27 -3.51 20.09
N ALA A 155 -2.49 -3.92 19.74
CA ALA A 155 -3.71 -3.34 20.33
C ALA A 155 -3.87 -3.60 21.83
N VAL A 156 -3.19 -4.62 22.37
CA VAL A 156 -3.23 -4.96 23.80
C VAL A 156 -1.93 -4.71 24.53
N GLU A 157 -0.88 -4.24 23.85
CA GLU A 157 0.42 -3.99 24.45
C GLU A 157 0.44 -2.67 25.24
N PRO A 158 0.54 -2.72 26.57
CA PRO A 158 0.43 -1.52 27.38
C PRO A 158 1.67 -0.60 27.34
N SER A 159 2.78 -1.07 26.79
CA SER A 159 4.01 -0.29 26.66
C SER A 159 4.06 0.57 25.39
N ILE A 160 3.04 0.48 24.54
CA ILE A 160 2.93 1.22 23.29
C ILE A 160 1.66 2.06 23.30
N ASP A 161 1.82 3.37 23.10
CA ASP A 161 0.68 4.28 22.90
C ASP A 161 0.33 4.32 21.42
N TRP A 162 -0.76 3.68 21.02
CA TRP A 162 -1.21 3.71 19.64
C TRP A 162 -2.30 4.75 19.43
N ILE A 163 -1.99 5.74 18.58
CA ILE A 163 -2.91 6.81 18.17
C ILE A 163 -3.23 6.61 16.70
N ASP A 164 -4.49 6.30 16.39
CA ASP A 164 -4.96 6.15 15.00
C ASP A 164 -5.84 7.34 14.61
N CYS A 165 -5.39 8.11 13.61
CA CYS A 165 -6.08 9.28 13.09
C CYS A 165 -6.70 8.96 11.74
N GLN A 166 -8.02 9.03 11.65
CA GLN A 166 -8.77 8.74 10.44
C GLN A 166 -9.66 9.91 10.03
N ALA A 167 -9.84 10.11 8.73
CA ALA A 167 -10.69 11.15 8.18
C ALA A 167 -11.98 10.55 7.62
N ARG A 168 -13.13 11.09 8.00
CA ARG A 168 -14.46 10.62 7.55
C ARG A 168 -14.67 10.65 6.04
N LYS A 169 -13.95 11.53 5.34
CA LYS A 169 -14.07 11.70 3.88
C LYS A 169 -13.05 10.88 3.10
N ASP A 170 -12.14 10.20 3.77
CA ASP A 170 -11.14 9.37 3.14
C ASP A 170 -11.73 7.98 2.91
N VAL A 171 -12.01 7.66 1.67
CA VAL A 171 -12.60 6.38 1.27
C VAL A 171 -11.63 5.20 1.40
N MET A 172 -10.31 5.47 1.51
CA MET A 172 -9.28 4.44 1.59
C MET A 172 -9.05 3.92 3.01
N ASN A 173 -9.38 4.72 4.04
CA ASN A 173 -9.16 4.33 5.43
C ASN A 173 -10.31 3.51 6.04
N LEU A 174 -11.42 3.34 5.31
CA LEU A 174 -12.58 2.54 5.73
C LEU A 174 -13.13 2.93 7.12
N TYR A 175 -13.17 4.22 7.41
CA TYR A 175 -13.53 4.82 8.71
C TYR A 175 -14.75 4.20 9.41
N GLN A 176 -15.73 3.71 8.66
CA GLN A 176 -16.97 3.14 9.23
C GLN A 176 -16.82 1.68 9.68
N PHE A 177 -15.68 1.05 9.44
CA PHE A 177 -15.40 -0.34 9.77
C PHE A 177 -14.36 -0.49 10.89
N ALA A 178 -13.92 0.62 11.49
CA ALA A 178 -12.97 0.67 12.58
C ALA A 178 -13.71 0.65 13.94
#